data_3ee542ec9b1708f2a83b6b114069a10f
#
_entry.id   3ee542ec9b1708f2a83b6b114069a10f
#
_cell.length_a   1.000
_cell.length_b   1.000
_cell.length_c   1.000
_cell.angle_alpha   90.00
_cell.angle_beta   90.00
_cell.angle_gamma   90.00
#
_symmetry.space_group_name_H-M   'P 1'
#
loop_
_entity.id
_entity.type
_entity.pdbx_description
1 polymer ?
#
loop_
_entity_poly.entity_id
_entity_poly.type
_entity_poly.pdbx_seq_one_letter_code
_entity_poly.pdbx_strand_id
1 'polypeptide(L)'
;FLEIAKTDFSDTFSCAFIFPLLLAGIAVILLLEKDRMRKLLLGGLPLVMLFFYWCPLTGMLFMKLLGENVYWRILWLIPLAAVIPYAGCLLIGKWKGIWSYAGFLGYAAVIMLCGSFVLASDEFEPATNVYKLPQYAVDVAELLPDNVHAMVSNRLMPYIRQYNPSITLEYGRNALSYNGVEDADTPNMILYQEAQKPEIDLSVLAPLAK
;
A
#
# COMPACT_ATOMS: atom_id res chain seq x y z
N PHE A 1 -18.63 1.59 7.41
CA PHE A 1 -17.42 1.45 8.24
C PHE A 1 -16.93 0.00 8.30
N LEU A 2 -17.72 -0.91 8.90
CA LEU A 2 -17.25 -2.29 9.14
C LEU A 2 -16.87 -3.05 7.85
N GLU A 3 -17.57 -2.83 6.76
CA GLU A 3 -17.24 -3.46 5.48
C GLU A 3 -15.92 -2.92 4.92
N ILE A 4 -15.72 -1.61 4.92
CA ILE A 4 -14.45 -0.97 4.52
C ILE A 4 -13.31 -1.49 5.41
N ALA A 5 -13.51 -1.47 6.73
CA ALA A 5 -12.49 -1.95 7.66
C ALA A 5 -12.13 -3.43 7.45
N LYS A 6 -13.09 -4.29 7.12
CA LYS A 6 -12.82 -5.71 6.81
C LYS A 6 -12.05 -5.86 5.51
N THR A 7 -12.44 -5.14 4.46
CA THR A 7 -11.76 -5.19 3.16
C THR A 7 -10.32 -4.72 3.30
N ASP A 8 -10.11 -3.54 3.86
CA ASP A 8 -8.78 -2.96 4.10
C ASP A 8 -7.89 -3.86 4.96
N PHE A 9 -8.48 -4.49 5.99
CA PHE A 9 -7.77 -5.43 6.85
C PHE A 9 -7.37 -6.70 6.09
N SER A 10 -8.29 -7.27 5.29
CA SER A 10 -8.05 -8.44 4.46
C SER A 10 -6.94 -8.18 3.44
N ASP A 11 -6.96 -7.01 2.80
CA ASP A 11 -5.96 -6.63 1.80
C ASP A 11 -4.59 -6.41 2.44
N THR A 12 -4.56 -5.77 3.62
CA THR A 12 -3.30 -5.52 4.36
C THR A 12 -2.68 -6.82 4.88
N PHE A 13 -3.50 -7.75 5.38
CA PHE A 13 -3.08 -9.05 5.92
C PHE A 13 -3.44 -10.19 4.97
N SER A 14 -3.29 -9.99 3.66
CA SER A 14 -3.60 -10.97 2.61
C SER A 14 -2.88 -12.30 2.79
N CYS A 15 -1.70 -12.30 3.43
CA CYS A 15 -1.02 -13.50 3.84
C CYS A 15 -1.65 -14.07 5.13
N ALA A 16 -2.38 -15.18 5.00
CA ALA A 16 -3.24 -15.75 6.05
C ALA A 16 -2.58 -15.97 7.42
N PHE A 17 -1.25 -16.13 7.47
CA PHE A 17 -0.53 -16.47 8.70
C PHE A 17 0.18 -15.29 9.36
N ILE A 18 0.32 -14.13 8.69
CA ILE A 18 1.06 -12.99 9.24
C ILE A 18 0.35 -12.36 10.44
N PHE A 19 -0.98 -12.28 10.39
CA PHE A 19 -1.76 -11.71 11.49
C PHE A 19 -1.78 -12.61 12.74
N PRO A 20 -2.04 -13.94 12.65
CA PRO A 20 -1.83 -14.85 13.77
C PRO A 20 -0.43 -14.79 14.36
N LEU A 21 0.61 -14.68 13.51
CA LEU A 21 2.00 -14.55 13.95
C LEU A 21 2.25 -13.24 14.71
N LEU A 22 1.65 -12.13 14.26
CA LEU A 22 1.66 -10.85 14.98
C LEU A 22 1.04 -11.00 16.37
N LEU A 23 -0.17 -11.58 16.46
CA LEU A 23 -0.85 -11.75 17.75
C LEU A 23 -0.06 -12.64 18.71
N ALA A 24 0.51 -13.73 18.20
CA ALA A 24 1.41 -14.59 18.98
C ALA A 24 2.65 -13.82 19.44
N GLY A 25 3.25 -13.01 18.57
CA GLY A 25 4.39 -12.16 18.91
C GLY A 25 4.06 -11.15 20.00
N ILE A 26 2.92 -10.47 19.89
CA ILE A 26 2.44 -9.54 20.93
C ILE A 26 2.26 -10.26 22.27
N ALA A 27 1.63 -11.44 22.27
CA ALA A 27 1.45 -12.25 23.48
C ALA A 27 2.79 -12.64 24.12
N VAL A 28 3.76 -13.09 23.32
CA VAL A 28 5.11 -13.40 23.79
C VAL A 28 5.78 -12.19 24.45
N ILE A 29 5.69 -11.01 23.82
CA ILE A 29 6.28 -9.78 24.37
C ILE A 29 5.60 -9.40 25.68
N LEU A 30 4.27 -9.43 25.73
CA LEU A 30 3.53 -9.08 26.94
C LEU A 30 3.85 -10.03 28.12
N LEU A 31 4.14 -11.30 27.82
CA LEU A 31 4.42 -12.31 28.85
C LEU A 31 5.90 -12.33 29.27
N LEU A 32 6.82 -12.23 28.31
CA LEU A 32 8.24 -12.50 28.54
C LEU A 32 9.11 -11.25 28.68
N GLU A 33 8.70 -10.11 28.10
CA GLU A 33 9.49 -8.88 28.17
C GLU A 33 9.44 -8.30 29.60
N LYS A 34 10.60 -7.94 30.11
CA LYS A 34 10.75 -7.35 31.45
C LYS A 34 10.83 -5.83 31.42
N ASP A 35 11.37 -5.27 30.33
CA ASP A 35 11.46 -3.84 30.17
C ASP A 35 10.06 -3.25 29.90
N ARG A 36 9.65 -2.33 30.77
CA ARG A 36 8.32 -1.73 30.72
C ARG A 36 8.07 -0.94 29.44
N MET A 37 9.10 -0.21 28.94
CA MET A 37 8.96 0.60 27.74
C MET A 37 8.81 -0.27 26.49
N ARG A 38 9.65 -1.30 26.36
CA ARG A 38 9.57 -2.25 25.23
C ARG A 38 8.24 -3.02 25.24
N LYS A 39 7.81 -3.47 26.42
CA LYS A 39 6.50 -4.12 26.59
C LYS A 39 5.35 -3.22 26.14
N LEU A 40 5.37 -1.94 26.49
CA LEU A 40 4.37 -0.96 26.11
C LEU A 40 4.42 -0.68 24.60
N LEU A 41 5.61 -0.43 24.03
CA LEU A 41 5.74 -0.03 22.64
C LEU A 41 5.52 -1.19 21.67
N LEU A 42 6.01 -2.39 21.96
CA LEU A 42 5.93 -3.53 21.04
C LEU A 42 4.77 -4.49 21.34
N GLY A 43 4.24 -4.46 22.55
CA GLY A 43 3.09 -5.28 22.96
C GLY A 43 1.81 -4.45 23.09
N GLY A 44 1.83 -3.42 23.93
CA GLY A 44 0.65 -2.62 24.25
C GLY A 44 0.18 -1.75 23.10
N LEU A 45 1.08 -0.98 22.48
CA LEU A 45 0.71 -0.05 21.40
C LEU A 45 0.05 -0.75 20.19
N PRO A 46 0.58 -1.88 19.68
CA PRO A 46 -0.10 -2.61 18.61
C PRO A 46 -1.51 -3.05 18.96
N LEU A 47 -1.75 -3.50 20.20
CA LEU A 47 -3.10 -3.87 20.64
C LEU A 47 -4.03 -2.67 20.70
N VAL A 48 -3.55 -1.54 21.20
CA VAL A 48 -4.32 -0.29 21.23
C VAL A 48 -4.66 0.17 19.82
N MET A 49 -3.71 0.09 18.87
CA MET A 49 -3.95 0.43 17.47
C MET A 49 -4.97 -0.50 16.81
N LEU A 50 -4.88 -1.82 17.05
CA LEU A 50 -5.87 -2.78 16.58
C LEU A 50 -7.25 -2.51 17.18
N PHE A 51 -7.31 -2.21 18.47
CA PHE A 51 -8.57 -1.84 19.13
C PHE A 51 -9.19 -0.59 18.49
N PHE A 52 -8.43 0.48 18.30
CA PHE A 52 -8.91 1.70 17.65
C PHE A 52 -9.30 1.49 16.19
N TYR A 53 -8.61 0.62 15.49
CA TYR A 53 -8.96 0.25 14.12
C TYR A 53 -10.35 -0.40 14.04
N TRP A 54 -10.66 -1.33 14.93
CA TRP A 54 -11.93 -2.06 14.92
C TRP A 54 -13.06 -1.35 15.67
N CYS A 55 -12.78 -0.33 16.47
CA CYS A 55 -13.78 0.41 17.22
C CYS A 55 -14.58 1.34 16.29
N PRO A 56 -15.92 1.18 16.16
CA PRO A 56 -16.72 1.99 15.25
C PRO A 56 -16.65 3.49 15.50
N LEU A 57 -16.56 3.90 16.78
CA LEU A 57 -16.51 5.33 17.14
C LEU A 57 -15.22 5.98 16.62
N THR A 58 -14.08 5.37 16.89
CA THR A 58 -12.79 5.89 16.43
C THR A 58 -12.64 5.74 14.93
N GLY A 59 -13.08 4.62 14.36
CA GLY A 59 -13.03 4.38 12.93
C GLY A 59 -13.82 5.40 12.12
N MET A 60 -15.07 5.68 12.49
CA MET A 60 -15.86 6.72 11.84
C MET A 60 -15.26 8.12 12.00
N LEU A 61 -14.66 8.41 13.17
CA LEU A 61 -13.95 9.67 13.38
C LEU A 61 -12.73 9.80 12.46
N PHE A 62 -11.92 8.75 12.35
CA PHE A 62 -10.75 8.74 11.47
C PHE A 62 -11.13 8.83 9.99
N MET A 63 -12.17 8.11 9.55
CA MET A 63 -12.67 8.21 8.18
C MET A 63 -13.17 9.63 7.87
N LYS A 64 -13.84 10.29 8.81
CA LYS A 64 -14.28 11.67 8.63
C LYS A 64 -13.14 12.69 8.59
N LEU A 65 -12.05 12.45 9.32
CA LEU A 65 -10.90 13.37 9.40
C LEU A 65 -9.90 13.16 8.26
N LEU A 66 -9.64 11.91 7.91
CA LEU A 66 -8.57 11.52 6.96
C LEU A 66 -9.11 11.14 5.59
N GLY A 67 -10.40 10.81 5.49
CA GLY A 67 -11.03 10.24 4.31
C GLY A 67 -11.04 8.70 4.33
N GLU A 68 -12.07 8.12 3.74
CA GLU A 68 -12.25 6.66 3.68
C GLU A 68 -11.09 5.96 2.95
N ASN A 69 -10.59 6.57 1.88
CA ASN A 69 -9.53 6.03 1.03
C ASN A 69 -8.15 5.91 1.72
N VAL A 70 -7.97 6.50 2.90
CA VAL A 70 -6.69 6.46 3.64
C VAL A 70 -6.79 5.76 5.00
N TYR A 71 -7.98 5.27 5.35
CA TYR A 71 -8.23 4.64 6.64
C TYR A 71 -7.32 3.43 6.90
N TRP A 72 -7.08 2.61 5.90
CA TRP A 72 -6.21 1.43 5.95
C TRP A 72 -4.76 1.75 6.40
N ARG A 73 -4.30 3.00 6.22
CA ARG A 73 -2.95 3.41 6.63
C ARG A 73 -2.73 3.38 8.14
N ILE A 74 -3.80 3.33 8.92
CA ILE A 74 -3.70 3.15 10.38
C ILE A 74 -3.00 1.83 10.70
N LEU A 75 -3.20 0.78 9.88
CA LEU A 75 -2.55 -0.50 10.04
C LEU A 75 -1.03 -0.43 9.86
N TRP A 76 -0.51 0.56 9.13
CA TRP A 76 0.93 0.78 8.99
C TRP A 76 1.60 1.27 10.28
N LEU A 77 0.83 1.81 11.21
CA LEU A 77 1.36 2.21 12.52
C LEU A 77 1.68 1.00 13.41
N ILE A 78 1.21 -0.19 13.03
CA ILE A 78 1.52 -1.43 13.73
C ILE A 78 2.93 -1.88 13.31
N PRO A 79 3.91 -1.91 14.22
CA PRO A 79 5.30 -2.18 13.89
C PRO A 79 5.56 -3.68 13.70
N LEU A 80 4.91 -4.30 12.71
CA LEU A 80 5.02 -5.73 12.36
C LEU A 80 6.45 -6.22 12.28
N ALA A 81 7.28 -5.47 11.51
CA ALA A 81 8.69 -5.79 11.29
C ALA A 81 9.56 -5.73 12.55
N ALA A 82 9.07 -5.10 13.62
CA ALA A 82 9.75 -5.08 14.91
C ALA A 82 9.17 -6.14 15.88
N VAL A 83 7.84 -6.25 15.94
CA VAL A 83 7.15 -7.13 16.90
C VAL A 83 7.49 -8.60 16.65
N ILE A 84 7.36 -9.04 15.39
CA ILE A 84 7.54 -10.46 15.04
C ILE A 84 8.98 -10.91 15.32
N PRO A 85 10.04 -10.31 14.75
CA PRO A 85 11.40 -10.75 15.03
C PRO A 85 11.79 -10.61 16.49
N TYR A 86 11.34 -9.54 17.17
CA TYR A 86 11.66 -9.34 18.58
C TYR A 86 11.07 -10.45 19.48
N ALA A 87 9.84 -10.88 19.20
CA ALA A 87 9.24 -12.03 19.90
C ALA A 87 10.08 -13.30 19.73
N GLY A 88 10.59 -13.55 18.52
CA GLY A 88 11.53 -14.65 18.28
C GLY A 88 12.80 -14.55 19.12
N CYS A 89 13.38 -13.33 19.21
CA CYS A 89 14.54 -13.09 20.07
C CYS A 89 14.27 -13.40 21.56
N LEU A 90 13.09 -13.05 22.06
CA LEU A 90 12.69 -13.33 23.44
C LEU A 90 12.51 -14.83 23.70
N LEU A 91 11.98 -15.57 22.75
CA LEU A 91 11.77 -17.02 22.86
C LEU A 91 13.09 -17.78 22.81
N ILE A 92 13.94 -17.46 21.85
CA ILE A 92 15.13 -18.21 21.49
C ILE A 92 16.37 -17.73 22.27
N GLY A 93 16.38 -16.47 22.69
CA GLY A 93 17.55 -15.85 23.36
C GLY A 93 17.98 -16.52 24.67
N LYS A 94 17.15 -17.41 25.25
CA LYS A 94 17.50 -18.23 26.40
C LYS A 94 18.18 -19.54 26.04
N TRP A 95 18.15 -19.95 24.78
CA TRP A 95 18.75 -21.16 24.28
C TRP A 95 20.27 -20.98 24.18
N LYS A 96 21.03 -22.07 24.32
CA LYS A 96 22.49 -22.01 24.31
C LYS A 96 23.09 -22.90 23.22
N GLY A 97 24.27 -22.50 22.75
CA GLY A 97 25.04 -23.27 21.76
C GLY A 97 24.31 -23.39 20.41
N ILE A 98 24.47 -24.55 19.78
CA ILE A 98 23.93 -24.84 18.45
C ILE A 98 22.39 -24.69 18.36
N TRP A 99 21.69 -24.96 19.47
CA TRP A 99 20.23 -24.85 19.51
C TRP A 99 19.71 -23.44 19.35
N SER A 100 20.49 -22.44 19.80
CA SER A 100 20.14 -21.03 19.56
C SER A 100 20.15 -20.71 18.06
N TYR A 101 21.19 -21.13 17.34
CA TYR A 101 21.28 -20.92 15.90
C TYR A 101 20.17 -21.68 15.14
N ALA A 102 19.93 -22.93 15.49
CA ALA A 102 18.85 -23.72 14.90
C ALA A 102 17.48 -23.07 15.14
N GLY A 103 17.25 -22.54 16.35
CA GLY A 103 16.02 -21.83 16.70
C GLY A 103 15.82 -20.57 15.86
N PHE A 104 16.86 -19.73 15.71
CA PHE A 104 16.78 -18.53 14.88
C PHE A 104 16.55 -18.86 13.40
N LEU A 105 17.23 -19.87 12.86
CA LEU A 105 17.03 -20.32 11.49
C LEU A 105 15.60 -20.86 11.28
N GLY A 106 15.12 -21.68 12.23
CA GLY A 106 13.75 -22.18 12.18
C GLY A 106 12.71 -21.08 12.27
N TYR A 107 12.92 -20.09 13.14
CA TYR A 107 12.02 -18.94 13.24
C TYR A 107 12.04 -18.05 11.99
N ALA A 108 13.21 -17.82 11.41
CA ALA A 108 13.35 -17.13 10.15
C ALA A 108 12.61 -17.86 9.02
N ALA A 109 12.72 -19.19 8.96
CA ALA A 109 11.96 -20.00 8.01
C ALA A 109 10.44 -19.86 8.21
N VAL A 110 9.96 -19.83 9.46
CA VAL A 110 8.54 -19.58 9.75
C VAL A 110 8.10 -18.21 9.23
N ILE A 111 8.89 -17.15 9.46
CA ILE A 111 8.58 -15.82 8.93
C ILE A 111 8.53 -15.83 7.39
N MET A 112 9.49 -16.49 6.73
CA MET A 112 9.52 -16.62 5.28
C MET A 112 8.30 -17.37 4.73
N LEU A 113 7.87 -18.42 5.40
CA LEU A 113 6.68 -19.19 5.00
C LEU A 113 5.37 -18.45 5.27
N CYS A 114 5.34 -17.53 6.23
CA CYS A 114 4.19 -16.68 6.52
C CYS A 114 4.09 -15.46 5.60
N GLY A 115 5.12 -15.18 4.83
CA GLY A 115 5.17 -14.06 3.88
C GLY A 115 5.10 -14.52 2.43
N SER A 116 4.92 -13.55 1.51
CA SER A 116 5.12 -13.76 0.08
C SER A 116 6.47 -13.17 -0.34
N PHE A 117 7.12 -13.83 -1.29
CA PHE A 117 8.37 -13.31 -1.84
C PHE A 117 8.05 -12.22 -2.85
N VAL A 118 8.18 -10.98 -2.43
CA VAL A 118 7.76 -9.79 -3.20
C VAL A 118 8.36 -9.76 -4.62
N LEU A 119 9.65 -10.13 -4.76
CA LEU A 119 10.33 -10.14 -6.06
C LEU A 119 9.85 -11.25 -7.02
N ALA A 120 9.05 -12.19 -6.55
CA ALA A 120 8.45 -13.23 -7.38
C ALA A 120 6.98 -12.92 -7.76
N SER A 121 6.48 -11.73 -7.38
CA SER A 121 5.15 -11.29 -7.81
C SER A 121 5.20 -10.74 -9.23
N ASP A 122 4.09 -10.86 -9.94
CA ASP A 122 3.93 -10.34 -11.31
C ASP A 122 4.05 -8.80 -11.41
N GLU A 123 4.15 -8.12 -10.26
CA GLU A 123 4.32 -6.67 -10.16
C GLU A 123 5.79 -6.24 -10.32
N PHE A 124 6.74 -7.20 -10.26
CA PHE A 124 8.17 -6.93 -10.36
C PHE A 124 8.76 -7.58 -11.61
N GLU A 125 9.06 -6.77 -12.59
CA GLU A 125 9.76 -7.18 -13.78
C GLU A 125 11.19 -6.61 -13.78
N PRO A 126 12.18 -7.32 -14.38
CA PRO A 126 13.52 -6.77 -14.58
C PRO A 126 13.44 -5.49 -15.40
N ALA A 127 14.12 -4.43 -14.96
CA ALA A 127 14.12 -3.17 -15.68
C ALA A 127 14.78 -3.36 -17.07
N THR A 128 14.04 -2.99 -18.12
CA THR A 128 14.50 -3.08 -19.52
C THR A 128 15.19 -1.80 -20.01
N ASN A 129 15.06 -0.71 -19.25
CA ASN A 129 15.64 0.60 -19.56
C ASN A 129 16.19 1.30 -18.32
N VAL A 130 17.01 2.34 -18.53
CA VAL A 130 17.63 3.14 -17.45
C VAL A 130 16.64 3.86 -16.57
N TYR A 131 15.45 4.16 -17.06
CA TYR A 131 14.39 4.86 -16.35
C TYR A 131 13.61 3.95 -15.40
N LYS A 132 13.79 2.62 -15.52
CA LYS A 132 13.05 1.59 -14.78
C LYS A 132 11.52 1.74 -14.92
N LEU A 133 11.10 2.14 -16.11
CA LEU A 133 9.73 2.28 -16.52
C LEU A 133 9.32 1.15 -17.46
N PRO A 134 8.02 0.80 -17.54
CA PRO A 134 7.55 -0.11 -18.59
C PRO A 134 7.91 0.44 -19.97
N GLN A 135 8.44 -0.42 -20.85
CA GLN A 135 8.94 0.02 -22.16
C GLN A 135 7.85 0.69 -23.00
N TYR A 136 6.62 0.17 -22.97
CA TYR A 136 5.49 0.79 -23.68
C TYR A 136 5.21 2.24 -23.24
N ALA A 137 5.49 2.59 -22.00
CA ALA A 137 5.29 3.95 -21.50
C ALA A 137 6.41 4.90 -21.99
N VAL A 138 7.63 4.39 -22.10
CA VAL A 138 8.76 5.12 -22.70
C VAL A 138 8.49 5.38 -24.18
N ASP A 139 8.12 4.34 -24.92
CA ASP A 139 7.85 4.43 -26.36
C ASP A 139 6.74 5.46 -26.67
N VAL A 140 5.67 5.50 -25.85
CA VAL A 140 4.61 6.51 -26.02
C VAL A 140 5.09 7.91 -25.61
N ALA A 141 5.87 8.02 -24.52
CA ALA A 141 6.36 9.31 -24.05
C ALA A 141 7.34 9.96 -25.07
N GLU A 142 8.11 9.17 -25.79
CA GLU A 142 9.02 9.66 -26.86
C GLU A 142 8.26 10.20 -28.07
N LEU A 143 7.01 9.80 -28.30
CA LEU A 143 6.17 10.33 -29.36
C LEU A 143 5.57 11.71 -29.02
N LEU A 144 5.58 12.07 -27.74
CA LEU A 144 4.99 13.33 -27.28
C LEU A 144 6.02 14.46 -27.36
N PRO A 145 5.66 15.62 -27.91
CA PRO A 145 6.52 16.80 -27.90
C PRO A 145 6.77 17.30 -26.48
N ASP A 146 7.91 18.00 -26.29
CA ASP A 146 8.16 18.70 -25.04
C ASP A 146 7.16 19.82 -24.80
N ASN A 147 6.85 20.08 -23.53
CA ASN A 147 5.93 21.13 -23.08
C ASN A 147 4.50 21.01 -23.64
N VAL A 148 4.09 19.79 -23.96
CA VAL A 148 2.73 19.53 -24.44
C VAL A 148 1.77 19.28 -23.28
N HIS A 149 0.52 19.68 -23.46
CA HIS A 149 -0.61 19.18 -22.68
C HIS A 149 -1.13 17.90 -23.30
N ALA A 150 -1.18 16.84 -22.53
CA ALA A 150 -1.56 15.52 -23.01
C ALA A 150 -2.65 14.89 -22.15
N MET A 151 -3.56 14.22 -22.78
CA MET A 151 -4.53 13.33 -22.18
C MET A 151 -4.09 11.89 -22.45
N VAL A 152 -3.88 11.11 -21.39
CA VAL A 152 -3.36 9.75 -21.50
C VAL A 152 -4.21 8.79 -20.69
N SER A 153 -4.17 7.50 -21.06
CA SER A 153 -4.88 6.46 -20.32
C SER A 153 -4.32 6.30 -18.91
N ASN A 154 -5.11 5.71 -18.00
CA ASN A 154 -4.71 5.38 -16.64
C ASN A 154 -3.41 4.57 -16.56
N ARG A 155 -3.16 3.69 -17.53
CA ARG A 155 -1.96 2.88 -17.60
C ARG A 155 -0.68 3.70 -17.83
N LEU A 156 -0.79 4.80 -18.55
CA LEU A 156 0.35 5.67 -18.92
C LEU A 156 0.55 6.81 -17.92
N MET A 157 -0.53 7.29 -17.32
CA MET A 157 -0.52 8.46 -16.44
C MET A 157 0.60 8.44 -15.36
N PRO A 158 0.87 7.34 -14.64
CA PRO A 158 1.92 7.33 -13.63
C PRO A 158 3.33 7.52 -14.19
N TYR A 159 3.54 7.13 -15.46
CA TYR A 159 4.87 6.99 -16.05
C TYR A 159 5.28 8.16 -16.92
N ILE A 160 4.34 8.80 -17.64
CA ILE A 160 4.64 9.88 -18.61
C ILE A 160 5.43 11.01 -17.96
N ARG A 161 4.95 11.56 -16.84
CA ARG A 161 5.63 12.65 -16.13
C ARG A 161 6.90 12.21 -15.40
N GLN A 162 7.04 10.92 -15.11
CA GLN A 162 8.26 10.38 -14.55
C GLN A 162 9.36 10.30 -15.62
N TYR A 163 8.99 10.01 -16.86
CA TYR A 163 9.90 10.01 -18.00
C TYR A 163 10.25 11.45 -18.46
N ASN A 164 9.23 12.26 -18.72
CA ASN A 164 9.42 13.63 -19.17
C ASN A 164 8.53 14.61 -18.35
N PRO A 165 9.12 15.33 -17.39
CA PRO A 165 8.37 16.26 -16.53
C PRO A 165 7.86 17.52 -17.25
N SER A 166 8.31 17.80 -18.47
CA SER A 166 7.79 18.91 -19.28
C SER A 166 6.38 18.66 -19.79
N ILE A 167 5.94 17.41 -19.87
CA ILE A 167 4.61 17.03 -20.30
C ILE A 167 3.62 17.30 -19.16
N THR A 168 2.63 18.15 -19.43
CA THR A 168 1.54 18.42 -18.50
C THR A 168 0.36 17.51 -18.83
N LEU A 169 -0.12 16.78 -17.82
CA LEU A 169 -1.31 15.93 -17.99
C LEU A 169 -2.57 16.73 -17.62
N GLU A 170 -3.61 16.57 -18.41
CA GLU A 170 -4.91 17.23 -18.21
C GLU A 170 -5.59 16.80 -16.91
N TYR A 171 -5.34 15.57 -16.49
CA TYR A 171 -5.76 15.04 -15.20
C TYR A 171 -4.63 14.22 -14.55
N GLY A 172 -4.67 14.10 -13.23
CA GLY A 172 -3.65 13.40 -12.46
C GLY A 172 -4.23 12.35 -11.53
N ARG A 173 -3.45 11.98 -10.51
CA ARG A 173 -3.82 10.98 -9.50
C ARG A 173 -5.18 11.25 -8.85
N ASN A 174 -5.59 12.49 -8.74
CA ASN A 174 -6.88 12.85 -8.14
C ASN A 174 -8.06 12.24 -8.91
N ALA A 175 -8.00 12.18 -10.23
CA ALA A 175 -9.03 11.53 -11.04
C ALA A 175 -9.14 10.02 -10.75
N LEU A 176 -8.04 9.36 -10.37
CA LEU A 176 -8.03 7.96 -9.96
C LEU A 176 -8.57 7.74 -8.54
N SER A 177 -8.31 8.69 -7.64
CA SER A 177 -8.63 8.54 -6.22
C SER A 177 -10.12 8.69 -5.93
N TYR A 178 -10.83 9.40 -6.77
CA TYR A 178 -12.21 9.80 -6.47
C TYR A 178 -13.27 8.88 -7.07
N ASN A 179 -12.92 7.88 -7.88
CA ASN A 179 -13.87 6.90 -8.43
C ASN A 179 -15.25 7.48 -8.80
N GLY A 180 -15.27 8.73 -9.28
CA GLY A 180 -16.51 9.44 -9.65
C GLY A 180 -17.26 10.11 -8.48
N VAL A 181 -16.62 10.32 -7.33
CA VAL A 181 -17.25 10.98 -6.16
C VAL A 181 -17.05 12.49 -6.15
N GLU A 182 -16.04 13.03 -6.82
CA GLU A 182 -16.04 14.48 -7.12
C GLU A 182 -16.89 14.73 -8.35
N ASP A 183 -17.67 15.82 -8.29
CA ASP A 183 -18.64 16.25 -9.27
C ASP A 183 -18.34 15.68 -10.67
N ALA A 184 -19.13 14.66 -11.04
CA ALA A 184 -19.01 13.98 -12.34
C ALA A 184 -19.07 14.94 -13.53
N ASP A 185 -19.49 16.17 -13.27
CA ASP A 185 -19.71 17.23 -14.22
C ASP A 185 -18.51 18.20 -14.37
N THR A 186 -17.40 17.97 -13.64
CA THR A 186 -16.21 18.81 -13.89
C THR A 186 -15.58 18.48 -15.25
N PRO A 187 -15.09 19.47 -16.00
CA PRO A 187 -14.45 19.24 -17.31
C PRO A 187 -13.37 18.15 -17.25
N ASN A 188 -12.54 18.14 -16.21
CA ASN A 188 -11.47 17.17 -16.03
C ASN A 188 -12.00 15.75 -15.81
N MET A 189 -13.13 15.58 -15.11
CA MET A 189 -13.74 14.26 -14.92
C MET A 189 -14.40 13.76 -16.21
N ILE A 190 -15.02 14.63 -16.98
CA ILE A 190 -15.59 14.28 -18.29
C ILE A 190 -14.45 13.84 -19.23
N LEU A 191 -13.35 14.59 -19.29
CA LEU A 191 -12.15 14.23 -20.05
C LEU A 191 -11.57 12.89 -19.61
N TYR A 192 -11.46 12.68 -18.29
CA TYR A 192 -10.96 11.44 -17.73
C TYR A 192 -11.85 10.25 -18.11
N GLN A 193 -13.15 10.35 -17.92
CA GLN A 193 -14.09 9.27 -18.23
C GLN A 193 -14.10 8.94 -19.73
N GLU A 194 -14.06 9.97 -20.58
CA GLU A 194 -14.00 9.78 -22.03
C GLU A 194 -12.72 9.07 -22.47
N ALA A 195 -11.57 9.44 -21.88
CA ALA A 195 -10.28 8.81 -22.16
C ALA A 195 -10.18 7.34 -21.76
N GLN A 196 -11.07 6.84 -20.90
CA GLN A 196 -11.11 5.43 -20.50
C GLN A 196 -11.98 4.57 -21.42
N LYS A 197 -12.75 5.16 -22.34
CA LYS A 197 -13.59 4.41 -23.26
C LYS A 197 -12.76 3.70 -24.33
N PRO A 198 -13.19 2.52 -24.79
CA PRO A 198 -12.54 1.82 -25.91
C PRO A 198 -12.51 2.64 -27.21
N GLU A 199 -13.56 3.43 -27.43
CA GLU A 199 -13.70 4.37 -28.54
C GLU A 199 -13.93 5.76 -27.96
N ILE A 200 -13.01 6.67 -28.27
CA ILE A 200 -13.02 8.04 -27.74
C ILE A 200 -13.87 8.91 -28.65
N ASP A 201 -14.85 9.61 -28.09
CA ASP A 201 -15.66 10.58 -28.83
C ASP A 201 -14.99 11.97 -28.83
N LEU A 202 -14.34 12.29 -29.92
CA LEU A 202 -13.66 13.58 -30.10
C LEU A 202 -14.64 14.77 -30.05
N SER A 203 -15.92 14.59 -30.32
CA SER A 203 -16.91 15.66 -30.24
C SER A 203 -17.17 16.11 -28.81
N VAL A 204 -17.00 15.22 -27.84
CA VAL A 204 -17.08 15.52 -26.40
C VAL A 204 -15.79 16.17 -25.90
N LEU A 205 -14.64 15.76 -26.43
CA LEU A 205 -13.32 16.25 -25.97
C LEU A 205 -12.98 17.63 -26.56
N ALA A 206 -13.27 17.85 -27.83
CA ALA A 206 -12.87 19.09 -28.54
C ALA A 206 -13.34 20.40 -27.87
N PRO A 207 -14.53 20.51 -27.27
CA PRO A 207 -14.95 21.71 -26.55
C PRO A 207 -14.23 21.92 -25.22
N LEU A 208 -13.68 20.86 -24.61
CA LEU A 208 -13.08 20.86 -23.28
C LEU A 208 -11.55 20.99 -23.34
N ALA A 209 -10.94 20.59 -24.45
CA ALA A 209 -9.51 20.76 -24.72
C ALA A 209 -9.24 22.21 -25.12
N LYS A 210 -8.89 23.06 -24.15
CA LYS A 210 -8.49 24.47 -24.38
C LYS A 210 -7.02 24.67 -24.04
#